data_8e36197382d65e6a598aa35866863574
#
_entry.id   8e36197382d65e6a598aa35866863574
#
_cell.length_a   1.000
_cell.length_b   1.000
_cell.length_c   1.000
_cell.angle_alpha   90.00
_cell.angle_beta   90.00
_cell.angle_gamma   90.00
#
_symmetry.space_group_name_H-M   'P 1'
#
loop_
_entity.id
_entity.type
_entity.pdbx_description
1 polymer ?
#
loop_
_entity_poly.entity_id
_entity_poly.type
_entity_poly.pdbx_seq_one_letter_code
_entity_poly.pdbx_strand_id
1 'polypeptide(L)'
;MNAESLIQAVKGRFPKAVEASHSYRGDATVVVRRESILELARTLKEDPAFQMNFLMDLTAVDFSAFGTKPAPAFFASSGVAVRPSTSIPDKDPWPGPPGSARFVVVYHFFSLALKHRLRVEVPVDEEDAEVDSLTSLWGGANWLEREVWDMFGIRFRGHPNLKRILMYDEFEGHPLRKDYPVNKRQPLIGPNN
;
A
#
# COMPACT_ATOMS: atom_id res chain seq x y z
N MET A 1 14.49 -17.77 -2.46
CA MET A 1 13.39 -18.45 -1.73
C MET A 1 12.13 -18.40 -2.58
N ASN A 2 11.26 -19.43 -2.52
CA ASN A 2 9.91 -19.32 -3.06
C ASN A 2 9.00 -18.51 -2.11
N ALA A 3 7.81 -18.12 -2.56
CA ALA A 3 6.91 -17.27 -1.77
C ALA A 3 6.54 -17.87 -0.41
N GLU A 4 6.22 -19.15 -0.37
CA GLU A 4 5.83 -19.84 0.86
C GLU A 4 6.98 -19.92 1.89
N SER A 5 8.20 -20.27 1.43
CA SER A 5 9.35 -20.32 2.32
C SER A 5 9.72 -18.94 2.87
N LEU A 6 9.54 -17.89 2.07
CA LEU A 6 9.74 -16.51 2.51
C LEU A 6 8.71 -16.09 3.56
N ILE A 7 7.43 -16.41 3.35
CA ILE A 7 6.36 -16.18 4.32
C ILE A 7 6.67 -16.89 5.64
N GLN A 8 7.06 -18.16 5.60
CA GLN A 8 7.38 -18.93 6.81
C GLN A 8 8.58 -18.35 7.55
N ALA A 9 9.61 -17.91 6.84
CA ALA A 9 10.78 -17.28 7.44
C ALA A 9 10.39 -15.97 8.16
N VAL A 10 9.55 -15.13 7.54
CA VAL A 10 9.07 -13.88 8.16
C VAL A 10 8.20 -14.19 9.37
N LYS A 11 7.25 -15.12 9.27
CA LYS A 11 6.40 -15.54 10.40
C LYS A 11 7.20 -16.09 11.56
N GLY A 12 8.22 -16.90 11.28
CA GLY A 12 9.10 -17.45 12.31
C GLY A 12 9.86 -16.37 13.08
N ARG A 13 10.24 -15.29 12.40
CA ARG A 13 10.94 -14.16 13.03
C ARG A 13 10.01 -13.21 13.76
N PHE A 14 8.78 -13.02 13.26
CA PHE A 14 7.80 -12.06 13.77
C PHE A 14 6.42 -12.68 14.05
N PRO A 15 6.35 -13.72 14.93
CA PRO A 15 5.10 -14.45 15.14
C PRO A 15 3.97 -13.62 15.73
N LYS A 16 4.31 -12.51 16.42
CA LYS A 16 3.32 -11.60 17.03
C LYS A 16 2.96 -10.41 16.14
N ALA A 17 3.81 -10.08 15.17
CA ALA A 17 3.61 -8.93 14.30
C ALA A 17 2.82 -9.30 13.04
N VAL A 18 2.98 -10.52 12.53
CA VAL A 18 2.29 -11.00 11.34
C VAL A 18 0.90 -11.53 11.71
N GLU A 19 -0.13 -10.85 11.26
CA GLU A 19 -1.53 -11.19 11.51
C GLU A 19 -2.08 -12.18 10.48
N ALA A 20 -1.73 -11.97 9.21
CA ALA A 20 -2.13 -12.83 8.11
C ALA A 20 -1.05 -12.94 7.05
N SER A 21 -1.17 -13.90 6.18
CA SER A 21 -0.29 -14.02 5.02
C SER A 21 -0.95 -14.83 3.93
N HIS A 22 -0.59 -14.54 2.70
CA HIS A 22 -1.01 -15.31 1.55
C HIS A 22 0.06 -15.30 0.46
N SER A 23 -0.04 -16.24 -0.45
CA SER A 23 0.71 -16.23 -1.71
C SER A 23 -0.30 -16.05 -2.84
N TYR A 24 -0.01 -15.13 -3.75
CA TYR A 24 -0.82 -14.92 -4.93
C TYR A 24 0.06 -14.83 -6.16
N ARG A 25 -0.16 -15.71 -7.12
CA ARG A 25 0.63 -15.83 -8.37
C ARG A 25 2.15 -15.92 -8.15
N GLY A 26 2.56 -16.55 -7.05
CA GLY A 26 3.96 -16.72 -6.70
C GLY A 26 4.58 -15.56 -5.93
N ASP A 27 3.85 -14.50 -5.66
CA ASP A 27 4.29 -13.38 -4.81
C ASP A 27 3.90 -13.61 -3.35
N ALA A 28 4.85 -13.39 -2.44
CA ALA A 28 4.64 -13.48 -1.01
C ALA A 28 4.03 -12.20 -0.46
N THR A 29 2.97 -12.33 0.35
CA THR A 29 2.34 -11.20 1.05
C THR A 29 2.21 -11.53 2.53
N VAL A 30 2.53 -10.57 3.39
CA VAL A 30 2.27 -10.63 4.83
C VAL A 30 1.52 -9.38 5.28
N VAL A 31 0.52 -9.59 6.13
CA VAL A 31 -0.20 -8.51 6.82
C VAL A 31 0.43 -8.30 8.17
N VAL A 32 0.81 -7.08 8.49
CA VAL A 32 1.61 -6.75 9.67
C VAL A 32 0.94 -5.63 10.46
N ARG A 33 1.00 -5.73 11.80
CA ARG A 33 0.58 -4.65 12.68
C ARG A 33 1.39 -3.39 12.43
N ARG A 34 0.72 -2.24 12.41
CA ARG A 34 1.36 -0.95 12.13
C ARG A 34 2.49 -0.60 13.09
N GLU A 35 2.38 -1.00 14.36
CA GLU A 35 3.39 -0.74 15.39
C GLU A 35 4.69 -1.52 15.16
N SER A 36 4.63 -2.58 14.36
CA SER A 36 5.77 -3.47 14.10
C SER A 36 6.46 -3.21 12.77
N ILE A 37 5.95 -2.30 11.95
CA ILE A 37 6.47 -2.11 10.57
C ILE A 37 7.94 -1.68 10.57
N LEU A 38 8.34 -0.76 11.44
CA LEU A 38 9.71 -0.25 11.47
C LEU A 38 10.72 -1.33 11.88
N GLU A 39 10.40 -2.13 12.91
CA GLU A 39 11.25 -3.22 13.38
C GLU A 39 11.36 -4.33 12.32
N LEU A 40 10.21 -4.73 11.75
CA LEU A 40 10.17 -5.71 10.66
C LEU A 40 10.98 -5.23 9.45
N ALA A 41 10.77 -4.01 9.00
CA ALA A 41 11.47 -3.43 7.86
C ALA A 41 12.99 -3.36 8.07
N ARG A 42 13.44 -3.01 9.28
CA ARG A 42 14.85 -3.03 9.65
C ARG A 42 15.44 -4.44 9.53
N THR A 43 14.76 -5.43 10.10
CA THR A 43 15.21 -6.82 10.02
C THR A 43 15.22 -7.33 8.57
N LEU A 44 14.19 -7.01 7.77
CA LEU A 44 14.16 -7.38 6.36
C LEU A 44 15.35 -6.80 5.58
N LYS A 45 15.81 -5.62 5.95
CA LYS A 45 16.95 -4.96 5.32
C LYS A 45 18.28 -5.55 5.76
N GLU A 46 18.46 -5.74 7.08
CA GLU A 46 19.75 -6.04 7.70
C GLU A 46 20.07 -7.53 7.81
N ASP A 47 19.04 -8.39 7.95
CA ASP A 47 19.24 -9.83 8.10
C ASP A 47 19.71 -10.46 6.78
N PRO A 48 20.85 -11.19 6.79
CA PRO A 48 21.38 -11.87 5.62
C PRO A 48 20.42 -12.88 4.97
N ALA A 49 19.44 -13.38 5.71
CA ALA A 49 18.44 -14.30 5.18
C ALA A 49 17.44 -13.60 4.23
N PHE A 50 17.21 -12.29 4.39
CA PHE A 50 16.26 -11.53 3.60
C PHE A 50 16.94 -10.56 2.64
N GLN A 51 17.88 -9.76 3.11
CA GLN A 51 18.63 -8.76 2.33
C GLN A 51 17.73 -7.88 1.44
N MET A 52 16.59 -7.42 1.99
CA MET A 52 15.64 -6.56 1.26
C MET A 52 16.20 -5.13 1.17
N ASN A 53 17.24 -4.97 0.35
CA ASN A 53 17.99 -3.72 0.23
C ASN A 53 17.31 -2.68 -0.69
N PHE A 54 16.22 -3.04 -1.36
CA PHE A 54 15.50 -2.17 -2.27
C PHE A 54 14.01 -2.08 -1.88
N LEU A 55 13.55 -0.87 -1.53
CA LEU A 55 12.13 -0.53 -1.44
C LEU A 55 11.69 -0.15 -2.85
N MET A 56 11.00 -1.07 -3.52
CA MET A 56 10.55 -0.88 -4.90
C MET A 56 9.45 0.15 -4.98
N ASP A 57 8.49 0.05 -4.04
CA ASP A 57 7.32 0.91 -4.02
C ASP A 57 6.71 0.96 -2.62
N LEU A 58 6.01 2.06 -2.34
CA LEU A 58 5.18 2.27 -1.17
C LEU A 58 3.95 3.04 -1.61
N THR A 59 2.78 2.47 -1.41
CA THR A 59 1.51 3.09 -1.77
C THR A 59 0.43 2.79 -0.74
N ALA A 60 -0.79 3.27 -0.96
CA ALA A 60 -1.92 2.92 -0.12
C ALA A 60 -3.16 2.60 -0.94
N VAL A 61 -4.10 1.88 -0.32
CA VAL A 61 -5.39 1.55 -0.89
C VAL A 61 -6.49 1.96 0.08
N ASP A 62 -7.53 2.63 -0.41
CA ASP A 62 -8.76 2.89 0.33
C ASP A 62 -9.80 1.81 -0.01
N PHE A 63 -10.16 1.00 0.97
CA PHE A 63 -11.11 -0.11 0.84
C PHE A 63 -12.55 0.27 1.18
N SER A 64 -12.85 1.52 1.54
CA SER A 64 -14.20 1.95 1.95
C SER A 64 -15.29 1.67 0.90
N ALA A 65 -14.93 1.62 -0.39
CA ALA A 65 -15.86 1.31 -1.48
C ALA A 65 -15.73 -0.14 -1.98
N PHE A 66 -14.88 -0.98 -1.34
CA PHE A 66 -14.68 -2.36 -1.79
C PHE A 66 -15.93 -3.20 -1.55
N GLY A 67 -16.36 -3.92 -2.59
CA GLY A 67 -17.56 -4.76 -2.53
C GLY A 67 -18.90 -4.02 -2.49
N THR A 68 -18.90 -2.68 -2.40
CA THR A 68 -20.13 -1.87 -2.35
C THR A 68 -20.65 -1.47 -3.74
N LYS A 69 -19.81 -1.50 -4.75
CA LYS A 69 -20.17 -1.15 -6.13
C LYS A 69 -20.00 -2.35 -7.04
N PRO A 70 -20.95 -2.63 -7.94
CA PRO A 70 -20.71 -3.61 -8.98
C PRO A 70 -19.53 -3.17 -9.83
N ALA A 71 -18.72 -4.15 -10.29
CA ALA A 71 -17.62 -3.85 -11.19
C ALA A 71 -18.12 -3.01 -12.36
N PRO A 72 -17.41 -1.94 -12.75
CA PRO A 72 -17.82 -1.10 -13.86
C PRO A 72 -17.95 -1.96 -15.11
N ALA A 73 -19.11 -1.83 -15.80
CA ALA A 73 -19.27 -2.44 -17.10
C ALA A 73 -18.39 -1.67 -18.10
N PHE A 74 -17.39 -2.31 -18.68
CA PHE A 74 -16.66 -1.73 -19.79
C PHE A 74 -17.52 -1.84 -21.05
N PHE A 75 -17.83 -0.69 -21.64
CA PHE A 75 -18.43 -0.65 -22.96
C PHE A 75 -17.35 -0.82 -24.02
N ALA A 76 -17.41 -1.90 -24.78
CA ALA A 76 -16.62 -2.00 -26.00
C ALA A 76 -17.10 -0.91 -26.99
N SER A 77 -16.26 -0.50 -27.92
CA SER A 77 -16.59 0.48 -28.98
C SER A 77 -17.82 0.10 -29.80
N SER A 78 -18.26 -1.15 -29.72
CA SER A 78 -19.50 -1.68 -30.30
C SER A 78 -20.78 -1.36 -29.50
N GLY A 79 -20.70 -0.67 -28.37
CA GLY A 79 -21.84 -0.40 -27.48
C GLY A 79 -22.36 -1.62 -26.68
N VAL A 80 -21.70 -2.77 -26.82
CA VAL A 80 -22.05 -3.96 -26.05
C VAL A 80 -21.32 -3.93 -24.71
N ALA A 81 -22.07 -4.06 -23.61
CA ALA A 81 -21.50 -4.17 -22.28
C ALA A 81 -20.73 -5.50 -22.18
N VAL A 82 -19.39 -5.42 -22.21
CA VAL A 82 -18.53 -6.57 -21.93
C VAL A 82 -18.31 -6.64 -20.43
N ARG A 83 -18.92 -7.62 -19.76
CA ARG A 83 -18.52 -7.96 -18.41
C ARG A 83 -17.14 -8.65 -18.52
N PRO A 84 -16.12 -8.22 -17.74
CA PRO A 84 -14.90 -9.00 -17.68
C PRO A 84 -15.29 -10.43 -17.30
N SER A 85 -14.86 -11.38 -18.12
CA SER A 85 -15.11 -12.80 -17.86
C SER A 85 -14.41 -13.16 -16.54
N THR A 86 -15.19 -13.34 -15.50
CA THR A 86 -14.74 -13.86 -14.21
C THR A 86 -14.46 -15.36 -14.26
N SER A 87 -14.42 -15.95 -15.44
CA SER A 87 -14.44 -17.39 -15.65
C SER A 87 -13.08 -18.08 -15.75
N ILE A 88 -11.98 -17.40 -15.46
CA ILE A 88 -10.73 -18.11 -15.17
C ILE A 88 -10.70 -18.33 -13.66
N PRO A 89 -10.93 -19.56 -13.18
CA PRO A 89 -10.77 -19.84 -11.76
C PRO A 89 -9.32 -19.54 -11.40
N ASP A 90 -9.09 -18.50 -10.64
CA ASP A 90 -7.78 -18.24 -10.08
C ASP A 90 -7.50 -19.40 -9.12
N LYS A 91 -6.41 -20.14 -9.37
CA LYS A 91 -6.03 -21.27 -8.51
C LYS A 91 -5.72 -20.80 -7.09
N ASP A 92 -5.35 -19.52 -6.96
CA ASP A 92 -5.05 -18.83 -5.70
C ASP A 92 -5.85 -17.52 -5.67
N PRO A 93 -7.13 -17.55 -5.28
CA PRO A 93 -7.93 -16.32 -5.21
C PRO A 93 -7.35 -15.36 -4.17
N TRP A 94 -7.29 -14.08 -4.54
CA TRP A 94 -6.91 -13.05 -3.58
C TRP A 94 -7.88 -13.06 -2.38
N PRO A 95 -7.40 -13.13 -1.13
CA PRO A 95 -8.26 -13.33 0.05
C PRO A 95 -9.14 -12.12 0.40
N GLY A 96 -8.98 -11.00 -0.31
CA GLY A 96 -9.67 -9.75 -0.02
C GLY A 96 -8.82 -8.78 0.81
N PRO A 97 -9.40 -7.63 1.21
CA PRO A 97 -8.70 -6.66 2.04
C PRO A 97 -8.38 -7.24 3.42
N PRO A 98 -7.22 -6.93 4.00
CA PRO A 98 -6.86 -7.39 5.33
C PRO A 98 -7.71 -6.66 6.40
N GLY A 99 -8.48 -7.41 7.18
CA GLY A 99 -9.26 -6.90 8.30
C GLY A 99 -10.40 -5.95 7.91
N SER A 100 -10.81 -5.09 8.86
CA SER A 100 -11.87 -4.08 8.70
C SER A 100 -11.35 -2.65 8.51
N ALA A 101 -10.04 -2.47 8.48
CA ALA A 101 -9.42 -1.16 8.35
C ALA A 101 -9.78 -0.49 7.00
N ARG A 102 -10.04 0.81 7.04
CA ARG A 102 -10.35 1.59 5.84
C ARG A 102 -9.18 1.63 4.85
N PHE A 103 -7.98 1.87 5.38
CA PHE A 103 -6.78 2.00 4.55
C PHE A 103 -5.84 0.81 4.75
N VAL A 104 -5.09 0.52 3.71
CA VAL A 104 -3.96 -0.41 3.78
C VAL A 104 -2.76 0.25 3.13
N VAL A 105 -1.69 0.43 3.89
CA VAL A 105 -0.39 0.85 3.33
C VAL A 105 0.32 -0.39 2.82
N VAL A 106 0.77 -0.34 1.58
CA VAL A 106 1.39 -1.47 0.88
C VAL A 106 2.84 -1.14 0.58
N TYR A 107 3.74 -1.99 1.05
CA TYR A 107 5.17 -1.89 0.82
C TYR A 107 5.63 -3.03 -0.09
N HIS A 108 6.42 -2.73 -1.10
CA HIS A 108 7.04 -3.71 -1.98
C HIS A 108 8.55 -3.72 -1.75
N PHE A 109 9.02 -4.73 -1.03
CA PHE A 109 10.44 -4.95 -0.78
C PHE A 109 11.03 -5.94 -1.78
N PHE A 110 12.27 -5.70 -2.17
CA PHE A 110 13.01 -6.56 -3.09
C PHE A 110 14.46 -6.75 -2.64
N SER A 111 14.93 -7.97 -2.76
CA SER A 111 16.34 -8.29 -2.58
C SER A 111 17.05 -8.35 -3.92
N LEU A 112 17.97 -7.43 -4.16
CA LEU A 112 18.79 -7.43 -5.38
C LEU A 112 19.73 -8.64 -5.45
N ALA A 113 20.22 -9.09 -4.30
CA ALA A 113 21.14 -10.23 -4.19
C ALA A 113 20.41 -11.57 -4.34
N LEU A 114 19.32 -11.75 -3.57
CA LEU A 114 18.61 -13.04 -3.48
C LEU A 114 17.46 -13.18 -4.49
N LYS A 115 17.15 -12.12 -5.26
CA LYS A 115 16.15 -12.10 -6.34
C LYS A 115 14.75 -12.54 -5.89
N HIS A 116 14.36 -12.18 -4.67
CA HIS A 116 13.01 -12.42 -4.17
C HIS A 116 12.33 -11.11 -3.75
N ARG A 117 11.01 -11.10 -3.74
CA ARG A 117 10.19 -9.96 -3.35
C ARG A 117 9.22 -10.32 -2.24
N LEU A 118 8.89 -9.34 -1.43
CA LEU A 118 7.89 -9.44 -0.38
C LEU A 118 6.98 -8.23 -0.42
N ARG A 119 5.68 -8.47 -0.44
CA ARG A 119 4.68 -7.44 -0.18
C ARG A 119 4.36 -7.45 1.31
N VAL A 120 4.38 -6.28 1.92
CA VAL A 120 3.93 -6.08 3.31
C VAL A 120 2.73 -5.15 3.27
N GLU A 121 1.63 -5.59 3.86
CA GLU A 121 0.39 -4.85 3.97
C GLU A 121 0.20 -4.44 5.43
N VAL A 122 -0.06 -3.15 5.66
CA VAL A 122 -0.28 -2.59 6.99
C VAL A 122 -1.67 -1.96 7.02
N PRO A 123 -2.65 -2.61 7.68
CA PRO A 123 -3.96 -2.04 7.89
C PRO A 123 -3.89 -0.79 8.77
N VAL A 124 -4.63 0.24 8.41
CA VAL A 124 -4.66 1.53 9.11
C VAL A 124 -6.09 2.04 9.19
N ASP A 125 -6.55 2.32 10.40
CA ASP A 125 -7.88 2.86 10.65
C ASP A 125 -7.94 4.35 10.28
N GLU A 126 -9.13 4.81 9.89
CA GLU A 126 -9.33 6.19 9.47
C GLU A 126 -9.13 7.19 10.62
N GLU A 127 -9.56 6.83 11.82
CA GLU A 127 -9.52 7.69 13.01
C GLU A 127 -8.08 7.97 13.48
N ASP A 128 -7.17 7.04 13.21
CA ASP A 128 -5.75 7.13 13.55
C ASP A 128 -4.88 6.70 12.37
N ALA A 129 -5.03 7.44 11.26
CA ALA A 129 -4.35 7.15 10.01
C ALA A 129 -2.86 7.55 10.06
N GLU A 130 -2.07 6.81 10.86
CA GLU A 130 -0.64 7.06 11.05
C GLU A 130 0.17 5.76 11.07
N VAL A 131 1.36 5.78 10.46
CA VAL A 131 2.33 4.67 10.39
C VAL A 131 3.74 5.21 10.61
N ASP A 132 4.66 4.40 11.11
CA ASP A 132 6.06 4.80 11.24
C ASP A 132 6.74 4.96 9.87
N SER A 133 7.50 6.05 9.72
CA SER A 133 8.28 6.34 8.51
C SER A 133 9.45 5.37 8.34
N LEU A 134 9.70 4.94 7.11
CA LEU A 134 10.84 4.14 6.73
C LEU A 134 11.98 4.96 6.11
N THR A 135 11.92 6.28 6.15
CA THR A 135 12.95 7.19 5.58
C THR A 135 14.33 6.97 6.18
N SER A 136 14.42 6.56 7.44
CA SER A 136 15.68 6.22 8.11
C SER A 136 16.34 4.95 7.55
N LEU A 137 15.57 4.09 6.90
CA LEU A 137 16.03 2.83 6.31
C LEU A 137 16.25 2.95 4.80
N TRP A 138 15.33 3.59 4.09
CA TRP A 138 15.43 3.80 2.63
C TRP A 138 15.15 5.27 2.29
N GLY A 139 16.14 5.95 1.72
CA GLY A 139 15.97 7.35 1.29
C GLY A 139 14.83 7.56 0.28
N GLY A 140 14.55 6.55 -0.57
CA GLY A 140 13.44 6.58 -1.52
C GLY A 140 12.06 6.64 -0.87
N ALA A 141 11.91 6.15 0.36
CA ALA A 141 10.66 6.22 1.11
C ALA A 141 10.16 7.67 1.31
N ASN A 142 11.07 8.64 1.37
CA ASN A 142 10.72 10.06 1.54
C ASN A 142 9.66 10.54 0.51
N TRP A 143 9.87 10.23 -0.76
CA TRP A 143 8.97 10.65 -1.83
C TRP A 143 7.67 9.86 -1.83
N LEU A 144 7.75 8.55 -1.64
CA LEU A 144 6.60 7.65 -1.64
C LEU A 144 5.67 7.91 -0.44
N GLU A 145 6.23 8.15 0.74
CA GLU A 145 5.45 8.48 1.94
C GLU A 145 4.76 9.84 1.80
N ARG A 146 5.41 10.82 1.19
CA ARG A 146 4.78 12.12 0.86
C ARG A 146 3.63 11.96 -0.12
N GLU A 147 3.78 11.11 -1.14
CA GLU A 147 2.72 10.80 -2.09
C GLU A 147 1.52 10.17 -1.38
N VAL A 148 1.74 9.15 -0.54
CA VAL A 148 0.67 8.52 0.22
C VAL A 148 -0.03 9.51 1.15
N TRP A 149 0.73 10.37 1.84
CA TRP A 149 0.12 11.42 2.65
C TRP A 149 -0.69 12.40 1.80
N ASP A 150 -0.16 12.86 0.68
CA ASP A 150 -0.83 13.81 -0.20
C ASP A 150 -2.14 13.25 -0.79
N MET A 151 -2.11 11.98 -1.22
CA MET A 151 -3.24 11.34 -1.91
C MET A 151 -4.30 10.74 -0.97
N PHE A 152 -3.90 10.22 0.20
CA PHE A 152 -4.79 9.51 1.12
C PHE A 152 -4.91 10.17 2.50
N GLY A 153 -3.99 11.04 2.89
CA GLY A 153 -3.96 11.68 4.21
C GLY A 153 -3.40 10.80 5.32
N ILE A 154 -2.73 9.70 4.99
CA ILE A 154 -2.07 8.84 5.97
C ILE A 154 -0.76 9.50 6.38
N ARG A 155 -0.56 9.71 7.68
CA ARG A 155 0.63 10.38 8.24
C ARG A 155 1.77 9.37 8.46
N PHE A 156 3.00 9.82 8.26
CA PHE A 156 4.19 9.02 8.53
C PHE A 156 4.97 9.62 9.70
N ARG A 157 4.88 8.95 10.85
CA ARG A 157 5.54 9.40 12.08
C ARG A 157 7.06 9.33 11.94
N GLY A 158 7.73 10.42 12.26
CA GLY A 158 9.19 10.53 12.11
C GLY A 158 9.67 10.86 10.69
N HIS A 159 8.77 11.15 9.75
CA HIS A 159 9.15 11.64 8.43
C HIS A 159 9.77 13.05 8.54
N PRO A 160 10.94 13.29 7.94
CA PRO A 160 11.70 14.54 8.13
C PRO A 160 11.03 15.77 7.51
N ASN A 161 10.19 15.60 6.48
CA ASN A 161 9.58 16.70 5.74
C ASN A 161 8.29 16.27 5.05
N LEU A 162 7.25 15.98 5.85
CA LEU A 162 5.96 15.53 5.35
C LEU A 162 5.14 16.71 4.81
N LYS A 163 5.18 16.93 3.51
CA LYS A 163 4.42 17.95 2.79
C LYS A 163 3.96 17.44 1.43
N ARG A 164 3.00 18.14 0.82
CA ARG A 164 2.48 17.77 -0.51
C ARG A 164 3.59 17.64 -1.55
N ILE A 165 3.37 16.80 -2.54
CA ILE A 165 4.32 16.52 -3.60
C ILE A 165 3.66 16.54 -4.99
N LEU A 166 2.43 16.05 -5.11
CA LEU A 166 1.68 16.01 -6.36
C LEU A 166 0.68 17.16 -6.45
N MET A 167 0.01 17.46 -5.33
CA MET A 167 -0.93 18.56 -5.27
C MET A 167 -0.22 19.83 -4.80
N TYR A 168 -0.75 20.99 -5.17
CA TYR A 168 -0.29 22.29 -4.70
C TYR A 168 -0.69 22.54 -3.23
N ASP A 169 -0.02 23.47 -2.57
CA ASP A 169 -0.13 23.63 -1.11
C ASP A 169 -1.55 23.98 -0.64
N GLU A 170 -2.30 24.76 -1.42
CA GLU A 170 -3.67 25.18 -1.12
C GLU A 170 -4.73 24.13 -1.48
N PHE A 171 -4.32 22.97 -2.04
CA PHE A 171 -5.27 21.92 -2.40
C PHE A 171 -5.97 21.36 -1.16
N GLU A 172 -7.30 21.30 -1.20
CA GLU A 172 -8.10 20.83 -0.08
C GLU A 172 -8.53 19.36 -0.23
N GLY A 173 -8.09 18.54 0.71
CA GLY A 173 -8.43 17.12 0.80
C GLY A 173 -7.40 16.19 0.19
N HIS A 174 -7.82 14.94 -0.03
CA HIS A 174 -6.96 13.84 -0.47
C HIS A 174 -7.64 13.12 -1.66
N PRO A 175 -7.17 13.33 -2.89
CA PRO A 175 -7.94 13.00 -4.11
C PRO A 175 -8.09 11.51 -4.39
N LEU A 176 -7.29 10.62 -3.79
CA LEU A 176 -7.42 9.17 -3.98
C LEU A 176 -8.32 8.48 -2.95
N ARG A 177 -8.82 9.20 -1.95
CA ARG A 177 -9.88 8.68 -1.09
C ARG A 177 -11.14 8.41 -1.89
N LYS A 178 -11.83 7.31 -1.63
CA LYS A 178 -13.04 6.91 -2.37
C LYS A 178 -14.25 7.81 -2.11
N ASP A 179 -14.27 8.52 -1.00
CA ASP A 179 -15.27 9.52 -0.63
C ASP A 179 -14.95 10.94 -1.14
N TYR A 180 -13.76 11.15 -1.75
CA TYR A 180 -13.41 12.44 -2.33
C TYR A 180 -14.28 12.72 -3.57
N PRO A 181 -15.02 13.87 -3.61
CA PRO A 181 -15.90 14.18 -4.74
C PRO A 181 -15.12 14.54 -6.00
N VAL A 182 -15.33 13.79 -7.08
CA VAL A 182 -14.65 14.00 -8.38
C VAL A 182 -14.91 15.40 -8.95
N ASN A 183 -16.06 15.98 -8.64
CA ASN A 183 -16.48 17.31 -9.13
C ASN A 183 -16.18 18.44 -8.14
N LYS A 184 -15.43 18.19 -7.06
CA LYS A 184 -15.03 19.21 -6.10
C LYS A 184 -14.18 20.28 -6.79
N ARG A 185 -14.67 21.54 -6.77
CA ARG A 185 -13.87 22.67 -7.24
C ARG A 185 -12.80 23.01 -6.19
N GLN A 186 -11.59 23.16 -6.65
CA GLN A 186 -10.46 23.56 -5.83
C GLN A 186 -10.24 25.09 -5.88
N PRO A 187 -9.56 25.68 -4.88
CA PRO A 187 -9.17 27.09 -4.94
C PRO A 187 -8.41 27.39 -6.22
N LEU A 188 -8.76 28.49 -6.86
CA LEU A 188 -8.04 28.97 -8.04
C LEU A 188 -6.70 29.57 -7.60
N ILE A 189 -5.61 29.04 -8.13
CA ILE A 189 -4.30 29.65 -8.00
C ILE A 189 -4.16 30.62 -9.17
N GLY A 190 -4.34 31.90 -8.90
CA GLY A 190 -4.13 32.98 -9.86
C GLY A 190 -3.06 33.95 -9.36
N PRO A 191 -2.48 34.77 -10.26
CA PRO A 191 -1.67 35.88 -9.80
C PRO A 191 -2.55 36.77 -8.91
N ASN A 192 -2.11 37.02 -7.68
CA ASN A 192 -2.71 38.05 -6.84
C ASN A 192 -2.47 39.38 -7.56
N ASN A 193 -3.50 39.90 -8.24
CA ASN A 193 -3.50 41.26 -8.79
C ASN A 193 -3.71 42.28 -7.66
#